data_5337323d9b8121affa7ca1434ef0aed7
#
_entry.id   5337323d9b8121affa7ca1434ef0aed7
#
_cell.length_a   1.000
_cell.length_b   1.000
_cell.length_c   1.000
_cell.angle_alpha   90.00
_cell.angle_beta   90.00
_cell.angle_gamma   90.00
#
_symmetry.space_group_name_H-M   'P 1'
#
loop_
_entity.id
_entity.type
_entity.pdbx_description
1 polymer ?
#
loop_
_entity_poly.entity_id
_entity_poly.type
_entity_poly.pdbx_seq_one_letter_code
_entity_poly.pdbx_strand_id
1 'polypeptide(L)'
;MTNNNSTTNSEKKPVINKDSASVRAMKLASIAKPQPILCNEEALRLIDLIQQGDTKAENDLAELGTIFIKAVAKQYVGKGLTDEELIAASRYGMLRASHKFDKSRGFKFAAYAVWWMREAILQEIKKKTGETINNNKE
;
A
#
# COMPACT_ATOMS: atom_id res chain seq x y z
N MET A 1 5.14 31.93 5.84
CA MET A 1 5.05 31.44 5.85
C MET A 1 5.25 30.48 5.77
N THR A 2 5.13 30.57 5.99
CA THR A 2 5.11 29.78 5.98
C THR A 2 5.09 28.72 6.02
N ASN A 3 5.02 28.85 6.16
CA ASN A 3 4.85 27.88 6.31
C ASN A 3 4.77 26.90 6.44
N ASN A 4 4.78 27.07 6.60
CA ASN A 4 4.60 26.19 6.80
C ASN A 4 4.59 25.20 6.99
N ASN A 5 4.62 25.50 7.16
CA ASN A 5 4.54 24.66 7.40
C ASN A 5 4.50 23.75 7.63
N SER A 6 4.47 24.07 7.78
CA SER A 6 4.29 23.36 8.03
C SER A 6 4.26 22.43 8.22
N THR A 7 4.15 22.82 8.38
CA THR A 7 3.93 22.08 8.58
C THR A 7 4.01 21.09 8.70
N THR A 8 3.97 21.41 8.86
CA THR A 8 3.86 20.59 8.99
C THR A 8 3.95 19.60 9.23
N ASN A 9 3.87 19.94 9.50
CA ASN A 9 3.83 19.09 9.76
C ASN A 9 3.85 18.22 10.08
N SER A 10 3.69 18.44 10.25
CA SER A 10 3.52 17.74 10.54
C SER A 10 3.76 16.93 10.90
N GLU A 11 3.68 17.22 11.18
CA GLU A 11 3.76 16.60 11.51
C GLU A 11 4.02 15.77 12.01
N LYS A 12 3.78 15.86 12.42
CA LYS A 12 4.05 15.18 12.83
C LYS A 12 4.11 14.42 13.34
N LYS A 13 3.86 14.12 13.85
CA LYS A 13 3.97 13.39 14.26
C LYS A 13 3.84 12.59 14.69
N PRO A 14 3.88 12.16 14.78
CA PRO A 14 3.87 11.20 14.98
C PRO A 14 3.75 10.24 15.62
N VAL A 15 3.62 9.80 15.92
CA VAL A 15 3.41 9.06 16.47
C VAL A 15 3.41 7.81 16.30
N ILE A 16 3.61 7.33 15.80
CA ILE A 16 3.54 6.14 15.44
C ILE A 16 4.33 5.24 16.09
N ASN A 17 4.28 4.81 16.58
CA ASN A 17 4.92 4.13 17.25
C ASN A 17 5.59 3.39 17.12
N LYS A 18 5.52 3.38 17.02
CA LYS A 18 6.26 3.19 17.27
C LYS A 18 7.04 2.13 17.41
N ASP A 19 7.10 1.44 17.46
CA ASP A 19 7.86 0.48 17.73
C ASP A 19 7.76 -0.67 16.94
N SER A 20 6.93 -0.82 16.09
CA SER A 20 6.76 -1.97 15.27
C SER A 20 7.72 -1.92 14.11
N ALA A 21 8.35 -3.03 13.81
CA ALA A 21 9.23 -3.11 12.65
C ALA A 21 8.46 -2.86 11.37
N SER A 22 7.21 -3.28 11.32
CA SER A 22 6.37 -3.03 10.15
C SER A 22 6.17 -1.55 9.91
N VAL A 23 5.90 -0.81 10.97
CA VAL A 23 5.70 0.63 10.84
C VAL A 23 6.99 1.30 10.40
N ARG A 24 8.10 0.86 10.96
CA ARG A 24 9.38 1.42 10.56
C ARG A 24 9.67 1.14 9.10
N ALA A 25 9.40 -0.08 8.65
CA ALA A 25 9.63 -0.44 7.27
C ALA A 25 8.75 0.37 6.34
N MET A 26 7.52 0.61 6.72
CA MET A 26 6.63 1.42 5.90
C MET A 26 7.12 2.86 5.79
N LYS A 27 7.63 3.41 6.88
CA LYS A 27 8.19 4.74 6.83
C LYS A 27 9.42 4.82 5.96
N LEU A 28 10.30 3.84 6.10
CA LEU A 28 11.52 3.82 5.29
C LEU A 28 11.20 3.67 3.82
N ALA A 29 10.21 2.84 3.49
CA ALA A 29 9.83 2.68 2.11
C ALA A 29 9.31 3.98 1.53
N SER A 30 8.57 4.74 2.33
CA SER A 30 8.05 6.02 1.87
C SER A 30 9.14 7.04 1.65
N ILE A 31 10.20 6.99 2.45
CA ILE A 31 11.28 7.94 2.35
C ILE A 31 12.28 7.55 1.27
N ALA A 32 12.62 6.27 1.22
CA ALA A 32 13.72 5.80 0.40
C ALA A 32 13.42 5.86 -1.08
N LYS A 33 12.14 5.76 -1.46
CA LYS A 33 11.77 5.75 -2.84
C LYS A 33 10.61 6.67 -3.04
N PRO A 34 10.71 7.64 -3.93
CA PRO A 34 9.54 8.46 -4.25
C PRO A 34 8.43 7.55 -4.74
N GLN A 35 7.26 7.68 -4.15
CA GLN A 35 6.11 6.89 -4.54
C GLN A 35 5.19 7.73 -5.39
N PRO A 36 4.53 7.15 -6.38
CA PRO A 36 3.48 7.86 -7.06
C PRO A 36 2.46 8.33 -6.05
N ILE A 37 1.90 9.48 -6.30
CA ILE A 37 0.96 10.06 -5.36
C ILE A 37 -0.33 9.28 -5.34
N LEU A 38 -0.73 8.91 -4.16
CA LEU A 38 -2.08 8.43 -3.89
C LEU A 38 -2.64 9.40 -2.86
N CYS A 39 -3.66 10.14 -3.27
CA CYS A 39 -4.23 11.17 -2.40
C CYS A 39 -4.78 10.52 -1.13
N ASN A 40 -4.13 10.80 -0.01
CA ASN A 40 -4.48 10.12 1.23
C ASN A 40 -5.89 10.48 1.71
N GLU A 41 -6.29 11.74 1.58
CA GLU A 41 -7.61 12.14 2.02
C GLU A 41 -8.70 11.45 1.22
N GLU A 42 -8.53 11.40 -0.09
CA GLU A 42 -9.51 10.75 -0.93
C GLU A 42 -9.54 9.26 -0.66
N ALA A 43 -8.36 8.67 -0.46
CA ALA A 43 -8.30 7.25 -0.14
C ALA A 43 -9.02 6.95 1.17
N LEU A 44 -8.83 7.79 2.19
CA LEU A 44 -9.48 7.56 3.46
C LEU A 44 -11.00 7.66 3.35
N ARG A 45 -11.48 8.59 2.54
CA ARG A 45 -12.91 8.71 2.32
C ARG A 45 -13.48 7.45 1.69
N LEU A 46 -12.77 6.93 0.69
CA LEU A 46 -13.21 5.70 0.04
C LEU A 46 -13.10 4.50 0.98
N ILE A 47 -12.06 4.47 1.79
CA ILE A 47 -11.89 3.38 2.74
C ILE A 47 -13.03 3.33 3.75
N ASP A 48 -13.48 4.48 4.21
CA ASP A 48 -14.64 4.50 5.09
C ASP A 48 -15.85 3.83 4.44
N LEU A 49 -16.09 4.14 3.17
CA LEU A 49 -17.18 3.54 2.44
C LEU A 49 -16.98 2.03 2.25
N ILE A 50 -15.75 1.65 1.92
CA ILE A 50 -15.43 0.24 1.73
C ILE A 50 -15.70 -0.54 3.01
N GLN A 51 -15.31 0.00 4.13
CA GLN A 51 -15.49 -0.70 5.41
C GLN A 51 -16.95 -0.75 5.83
N GLN A 52 -17.78 0.06 5.20
CA GLN A 52 -19.21 -0.01 5.40
C GLN A 52 -19.89 -0.94 4.40
N GLY A 53 -19.13 -1.55 3.51
CA GLY A 53 -19.68 -2.53 2.57
C GLY A 53 -19.93 -2.01 1.17
N ASP A 54 -19.46 -0.83 0.84
CA ASP A 54 -19.68 -0.22 -0.46
C ASP A 54 -18.71 -0.79 -1.49
N THR A 55 -19.20 -1.66 -2.36
CA THR A 55 -18.33 -2.30 -3.36
C THR A 55 -17.94 -1.36 -4.47
N LYS A 56 -18.76 -0.34 -4.74
CA LYS A 56 -18.38 0.65 -5.75
C LYS A 56 -17.14 1.41 -5.30
N ALA A 57 -17.04 1.67 -4.00
CA ALA A 57 -15.89 2.38 -3.48
C ALA A 57 -14.61 1.60 -3.67
N GLU A 58 -14.68 0.27 -3.72
CA GLU A 58 -13.48 -0.53 -4.00
C GLU A 58 -12.96 -0.26 -5.40
N ASN A 59 -13.86 -0.19 -6.39
CA ASN A 59 -13.44 0.14 -7.74
C ASN A 59 -12.90 1.56 -7.81
N ASP A 60 -13.55 2.47 -7.10
CA ASP A 60 -13.10 3.86 -7.10
C ASP A 60 -11.70 3.97 -6.51
N LEU A 61 -11.42 3.22 -5.45
CA LEU A 61 -10.10 3.25 -4.85
C LEU A 61 -9.06 2.66 -5.81
N ALA A 62 -9.41 1.59 -6.50
CA ALA A 62 -8.49 1.00 -7.47
C ALA A 62 -8.19 1.97 -8.59
N GLU A 63 -9.18 2.73 -9.03
CA GLU A 63 -8.95 3.72 -10.07
C GLU A 63 -8.12 4.87 -9.57
N LEU A 64 -8.39 5.34 -8.37
CA LEU A 64 -7.60 6.39 -7.77
C LEU A 64 -6.14 5.99 -7.68
N GLY A 65 -5.89 4.74 -7.38
CA GLY A 65 -4.55 4.24 -7.16
C GLY A 65 -3.90 3.56 -8.34
N THR A 66 -4.42 3.77 -9.56
CA THR A 66 -3.91 3.06 -10.73
C THR A 66 -2.41 3.21 -10.90
N ILE A 67 -1.90 4.45 -10.81
CA ILE A 67 -0.47 4.70 -10.99
C ILE A 67 0.33 4.04 -9.87
N PHE A 68 -0.19 4.13 -8.67
CA PHE A 68 0.43 3.53 -7.51
C PHE A 68 0.50 2.00 -7.66
N ILE A 69 -0.61 1.39 -8.09
CA ILE A 69 -0.65 -0.05 -8.31
C ILE A 69 0.39 -0.47 -9.34
N LYS A 70 0.47 0.28 -10.45
CA LYS A 70 1.42 -0.06 -11.49
C LYS A 70 2.85 0.10 -11.03
N ALA A 71 3.12 1.11 -10.22
CA ALA A 71 4.48 1.33 -9.72
C ALA A 71 4.92 0.19 -8.82
N VAL A 72 4.04 -0.29 -7.97
CA VAL A 72 4.40 -1.40 -7.09
C VAL A 72 4.58 -2.68 -7.92
N ALA A 73 3.66 -2.92 -8.85
CA ALA A 73 3.76 -4.12 -9.70
C ALA A 73 5.07 -4.17 -10.47
N LYS A 74 5.52 -3.01 -10.93
CA LYS A 74 6.72 -2.93 -11.75
C LYS A 74 7.96 -3.43 -11.02
N GLN A 75 7.96 -3.36 -9.72
CA GLN A 75 9.12 -3.78 -8.93
C GLN A 75 9.31 -5.30 -8.94
N TYR A 76 8.32 -6.04 -9.42
CA TYR A 76 8.36 -7.50 -9.38
C TYR A 76 8.33 -8.13 -10.77
N VAL A 77 8.62 -7.36 -11.79
CA VAL A 77 8.68 -7.85 -13.15
C VAL A 77 9.82 -8.87 -13.26
N GLY A 78 9.57 -9.93 -14.02
CA GLY A 78 10.60 -10.92 -14.26
C GLY A 78 10.69 -12.02 -13.22
N LYS A 79 9.73 -12.09 -12.32
CA LYS A 79 9.78 -13.09 -11.26
C LYS A 79 8.74 -14.19 -11.42
N GLY A 80 8.16 -14.30 -12.61
CA GLY A 80 7.27 -15.41 -12.88
C GLY A 80 5.83 -15.03 -13.19
N LEU A 81 5.46 -13.79 -13.02
CA LEU A 81 4.11 -13.32 -13.33
C LEU A 81 4.13 -12.40 -14.54
N THR A 82 3.05 -12.45 -15.31
CA THR A 82 2.89 -11.47 -16.38
C THR A 82 2.57 -10.10 -15.78
N ASP A 83 2.67 -9.06 -16.60
CA ASP A 83 2.33 -7.72 -16.14
C ASP A 83 0.89 -7.66 -15.63
N GLU A 84 -0.01 -8.32 -16.33
CA GLU A 84 -1.40 -8.31 -15.93
C GLU A 84 -1.60 -9.01 -14.60
N GLU A 85 -0.90 -10.12 -14.41
CA GLU A 85 -0.99 -10.83 -13.14
C GLU A 85 -0.42 -10.00 -12.00
N LEU A 86 0.66 -9.29 -12.27
CA LEU A 86 1.25 -8.41 -11.26
C LEU A 86 0.30 -7.30 -10.86
N ILE A 87 -0.34 -6.69 -11.85
CA ILE A 87 -1.29 -5.61 -11.56
C ILE A 87 -2.49 -6.14 -10.79
N ALA A 88 -3.00 -7.31 -11.21
CA ALA A 88 -4.14 -7.89 -10.51
C ALA A 88 -3.80 -8.23 -9.06
N ALA A 89 -2.62 -8.78 -8.82
CA ALA A 89 -2.21 -9.10 -7.45
C ALA A 89 -2.02 -7.84 -6.62
N SER A 90 -1.42 -6.82 -7.22
CA SER A 90 -1.21 -5.56 -6.52
C SER A 90 -2.54 -4.92 -6.15
N ARG A 91 -3.46 -4.91 -7.10
CA ARG A 91 -4.78 -4.36 -6.85
C ARG A 91 -5.48 -5.11 -5.73
N TYR A 92 -5.42 -6.43 -5.78
CA TYR A 92 -6.02 -7.26 -4.74
C TYR A 92 -5.44 -6.93 -3.37
N GLY A 93 -4.11 -6.79 -3.30
CA GLY A 93 -3.46 -6.47 -2.04
C GLY A 93 -3.90 -5.11 -1.51
N MET A 94 -4.00 -4.12 -2.40
CA MET A 94 -4.42 -2.81 -1.98
C MET A 94 -5.85 -2.82 -1.45
N LEU A 95 -6.73 -3.57 -2.10
CA LEU A 95 -8.12 -3.64 -1.63
C LEU A 95 -8.23 -4.37 -0.31
N ARG A 96 -7.44 -5.41 -0.12
CA ARG A 96 -7.42 -6.07 1.18
C ARG A 96 -6.92 -5.11 2.26
N ALA A 97 -5.92 -4.31 1.93
CA ALA A 97 -5.43 -3.32 2.87
C ALA A 97 -6.54 -2.34 3.25
N SER A 98 -7.36 -1.96 2.27
CA SER A 98 -8.42 -0.99 2.54
C SER A 98 -9.44 -1.52 3.54
N HIS A 99 -9.67 -2.82 3.53
CA HIS A 99 -10.59 -3.40 4.49
C HIS A 99 -10.01 -3.49 5.90
N LYS A 100 -8.69 -3.52 5.99
CA LYS A 100 -8.02 -3.72 7.27
C LYS A 100 -7.41 -2.46 7.85
N PHE A 101 -7.43 -1.38 7.09
CA PHE A 101 -6.73 -0.16 7.51
C PHE A 101 -7.40 0.47 8.72
N ASP A 102 -6.58 0.88 9.66
CA ASP A 102 -7.03 1.59 10.85
C ASP A 102 -6.45 3.00 10.81
N LYS A 103 -7.26 3.94 10.39
CA LYS A 103 -6.78 5.29 10.20
C LYS A 103 -6.40 6.00 11.49
N SER A 104 -6.84 5.45 12.62
CA SER A 104 -6.47 6.04 13.91
C SER A 104 -4.99 5.85 14.24
N ARG A 105 -4.30 4.99 13.49
CA ARG A 105 -2.90 4.71 13.75
C ARG A 105 -1.97 5.79 13.22
N GLY A 106 -2.47 6.70 12.40
CA GLY A 106 -1.73 7.90 12.06
C GLY A 106 -0.77 7.81 10.88
N PHE A 107 -0.64 6.68 10.21
CA PHE A 107 0.20 6.65 9.02
C PHE A 107 -0.65 6.65 7.76
N LYS A 108 -0.01 6.92 6.64
CA LYS A 108 -0.72 7.05 5.38
C LYS A 108 -1.11 5.70 4.83
N PHE A 109 -2.26 5.68 4.16
CA PHE A 109 -2.74 4.43 3.60
C PHE A 109 -1.76 3.83 2.59
N ALA A 110 -1.13 4.67 1.76
CA ALA A 110 -0.22 4.15 0.74
C ALA A 110 0.90 3.32 1.37
N ALA A 111 1.46 3.81 2.47
CA ALA A 111 2.55 3.10 3.13
C ALA A 111 2.09 1.74 3.67
N TYR A 112 0.88 1.70 4.19
CA TYR A 112 0.31 0.47 4.69
C TYR A 112 -0.01 -0.49 3.54
N ALA A 113 -0.57 0.05 2.46
CA ALA A 113 -1.01 -0.76 1.35
C ALA A 113 0.15 -1.46 0.64
N VAL A 114 1.29 -0.80 0.55
CA VAL A 114 2.46 -1.39 -0.12
C VAL A 114 2.79 -2.76 0.47
N TRP A 115 2.71 -2.87 1.79
CA TRP A 115 3.02 -4.14 2.44
C TRP A 115 2.06 -5.24 2.00
N TRP A 116 0.75 -4.91 1.96
CA TRP A 116 -0.25 -5.89 1.53
C TRP A 116 -0.10 -6.24 0.06
N MET A 117 0.22 -5.25 -0.76
CA MET A 117 0.39 -5.48 -2.18
C MET A 117 1.57 -6.39 -2.44
N ARG A 118 2.66 -6.14 -1.74
CA ARG A 118 3.84 -6.98 -1.87
C ARG A 118 3.54 -8.42 -1.48
N GLU A 119 2.84 -8.61 -0.37
CA GLU A 119 2.49 -9.95 0.08
C GLU A 119 1.62 -10.67 -0.94
N ALA A 120 0.66 -9.95 -1.51
CA ALA A 120 -0.21 -10.55 -2.52
C ALA A 120 0.59 -10.99 -3.74
N ILE A 121 1.52 -10.15 -4.17
CA ILE A 121 2.34 -10.49 -5.33
C ILE A 121 3.20 -11.71 -5.03
N LEU A 122 3.85 -11.73 -3.87
CA LEU A 122 4.73 -12.85 -3.53
C LEU A 122 3.95 -14.16 -3.43
N GLN A 123 2.74 -14.10 -2.92
CA GLN A 123 1.92 -15.30 -2.86
C GLN A 123 1.56 -15.80 -4.25
N GLU A 124 1.26 -14.89 -5.17
CA GLU A 124 0.94 -15.31 -6.53
C GLU A 124 2.15 -15.90 -7.24
N ILE A 125 3.32 -15.32 -7.00
CA ILE A 125 4.55 -15.87 -7.57
C ILE A 125 4.75 -17.29 -7.05
N LYS A 126 4.58 -17.47 -5.76
CA LYS A 126 4.74 -18.79 -5.16
C LYS A 126 3.77 -19.79 -5.74
N LYS A 127 2.51 -19.40 -5.91
CA LYS A 127 1.51 -20.29 -6.46
C LYS A 127 1.86 -20.70 -7.88
N LYS A 128 2.35 -19.76 -8.66
CA LYS A 128 2.60 -20.02 -10.06
C LYS A 128 3.90 -20.78 -10.29
N THR A 129 4.94 -20.44 -9.55
CA THR A 129 6.25 -21.06 -9.75
C THR A 129 6.51 -22.23 -8.82
N GLY A 130 5.74 -22.34 -7.77
CA GLY A 130 5.99 -23.36 -6.76
C GLY A 130 7.14 -23.04 -5.84
N GLU A 131 7.66 -21.80 -5.90
CA GLU A 131 8.81 -21.41 -5.10
C GLU A 131 8.45 -20.35 -4.11
N THR A 132 9.16 -20.35 -3.01
CA THR A 132 9.05 -19.28 -2.03
C THR A 132 10.17 -18.30 -2.29
N ILE A 133 9.81 -17.12 -2.64
CA ILE A 133 10.79 -16.11 -3.02
C ILE A 133 11.63 -15.67 -1.84
N ASN A 134 11.01 -15.58 -0.76
CA ASN A 134 11.80 -15.25 0.36
C ASN A 134 12.13 -16.47 1.10
N ASN A 135 12.34 -16.83 1.28
CA ASN A 135 12.70 -17.72 1.95
C ASN A 135 12.64 -17.89 3.14
N ASN A 136 12.48 -17.79 3.50
CA ASN A 136 12.37 -17.87 4.46
C ASN A 136 11.78 -18.52 4.94
N LYS A 137 11.60 -19.00 4.85
CA LYS A 137 11.11 -19.51 5.12
C LYS A 137 10.95 -20.07 5.48
N GLU A 138 10.91 -20.29 5.46
CA GLU A 138 10.71 -20.78 5.67
C GLU A 138 10.77 -21.08 5.92
#